data_8d650ca017cb1de485ea62e573b47643
#
_entry.id   8d650ca017cb1de485ea62e573b47643
#
_cell.length_a   1.000
_cell.length_b   1.000
_cell.length_c   1.000
_cell.angle_alpha   90.00
_cell.angle_beta   90.00
_cell.angle_gamma   90.00
#
_symmetry.space_group_name_H-M   'P 1'
#
loop_
_entity.id
_entity.type
_entity.pdbx_description
1 polymer ?
#
loop_
_entity_poly.entity_id
_entity_poly.type
_entity_poly.pdbx_seq_one_letter_code
_entity_poly.pdbx_strand_id
1 'polypeptide(L)'
;MDLTWLDNNSWLIDLDGVRILLDPWLVGPLTVGNQEWLLKVTHRTPPSIPAGVDLILLSQGLEDHAHVETLKALDKSIPVVCSPNAVSVVTDLGYSSVTALAHGETYTCKGVSIRAFPGSPIGPFLTENAYVLMGQGEGTRLYYEPHGFHAPGLAELAPVDVAIAPLMTVKLPLVGAIIKGQESAVDLARSLKLRYLLPTGAGQAVDYAGLLPSLLKAEGGPEECRMLLAQAGLATEVLEPKPGDRLSISAVAHSEAA
;
A
#
# COMPACT_ATOMS: atom_id res chain seq x y z
N MET A 1 16.39 0.78 4.47
CA MET A 1 15.01 1.29 4.24
C MET A 1 14.31 1.49 5.55
N ASP A 2 13.65 2.62 5.74
CA ASP A 2 12.80 2.85 6.91
C ASP A 2 11.34 3.00 6.47
N LEU A 3 10.43 2.41 7.22
CA LEU A 3 9.00 2.41 6.96
C LEU A 3 8.26 3.00 8.16
N THR A 4 7.44 4.01 7.96
CA THR A 4 6.55 4.54 8.99
C THR A 4 5.12 4.34 8.57
N TRP A 5 4.35 3.59 9.38
CA TRP A 5 2.94 3.39 9.11
C TRP A 5 2.14 4.61 9.60
N LEU A 6 1.36 5.20 8.71
CA LEU A 6 0.53 6.38 8.99
C LEU A 6 -0.96 6.03 9.16
N ASP A 7 -1.26 4.74 9.32
CA ASP A 7 -2.56 4.09 9.39
C ASP A 7 -3.18 3.77 8.01
N ASN A 8 -4.14 2.83 7.99
CA ASN A 8 -4.83 2.32 6.80
C ASN A 8 -3.84 1.95 5.67
N ASN A 9 -3.96 2.56 4.49
CA ASN A 9 -3.08 2.34 3.33
C ASN A 9 -1.88 3.30 3.30
N SER A 10 -1.79 4.22 4.25
CA SER A 10 -0.83 5.33 4.23
C SER A 10 0.51 4.95 4.84
N TRP A 11 1.57 5.10 4.07
CA TRP A 11 2.94 4.83 4.49
C TRP A 11 3.90 5.93 4.10
N LEU A 12 4.85 6.22 4.97
CA LEU A 12 6.06 6.96 4.62
C LEU A 12 7.21 5.99 4.48
N ILE A 13 7.77 5.91 3.29
CA ILE A 13 8.87 5.02 2.91
C ILE A 13 10.12 5.88 2.72
N ASP A 14 11.16 5.62 3.49
CA ASP A 14 12.47 6.25 3.33
C ASP A 14 13.43 5.19 2.77
N LEU A 15 13.68 5.26 1.47
CA LEU A 15 14.48 4.29 0.72
C LEU A 15 15.67 5.01 0.08
N ASP A 16 16.87 4.71 0.55
CA ASP A 16 18.14 5.31 0.08
C ASP A 16 18.12 6.85 0.06
N GLY A 17 17.48 7.44 1.07
CA GLY A 17 17.34 8.89 1.22
C GLY A 17 16.25 9.53 0.35
N VAL A 18 15.44 8.73 -0.34
CA VAL A 18 14.23 9.18 -1.04
C VAL A 18 13.01 8.94 -0.16
N ARG A 19 12.30 10.00 0.20
CA ARG A 19 11.12 9.95 1.04
C ARG A 19 9.85 9.91 0.20
N ILE A 20 9.20 8.76 0.17
CA ILE A 20 8.02 8.47 -0.63
C ILE A 20 6.80 8.40 0.28
N LEU A 21 5.79 9.23 0.01
CA LEU A 21 4.51 9.20 0.70
C LEU A 21 3.51 8.40 -0.15
N LEU A 22 3.17 7.20 0.35
CA LEU A 22 2.34 6.23 -0.35
C LEU A 22 0.89 6.32 0.14
N ASP A 23 -0.06 6.43 -0.79
CA ASP A 23 -1.52 6.41 -0.60
C ASP A 23 -1.98 7.23 0.63
N PRO A 24 -1.68 8.56 0.69
CA PRO A 24 -1.80 9.32 1.91
C PRO A 24 -3.25 9.69 2.25
N TRP A 25 -3.71 9.29 3.45
CA TRP A 25 -4.86 9.83 4.14
C TRP A 25 -4.42 10.35 5.52
N LEU A 26 -4.25 11.67 5.66
CA LEU A 26 -3.65 12.31 6.85
C LEU A 26 -4.55 13.38 7.48
N VAL A 27 -5.51 13.89 6.72
CA VAL A 27 -6.33 15.04 7.12
C VAL A 27 -7.81 14.74 6.87
N GLY A 28 -8.64 15.08 7.85
CA GLY A 28 -10.10 14.96 7.69
C GLY A 28 -10.64 13.52 7.67
N PRO A 29 -11.93 13.36 7.52
CA PRO A 29 -12.56 12.05 7.42
C PRO A 29 -12.41 11.45 6.03
N LEU A 30 -12.25 10.13 5.96
CA LEU A 30 -12.40 9.36 4.73
C LEU A 30 -13.88 9.02 4.55
N THR A 31 -14.40 9.27 3.36
CA THR A 31 -15.78 8.93 2.96
C THR A 31 -15.76 8.21 1.61
N VAL A 32 -16.88 7.65 1.21
CA VAL A 32 -17.06 7.12 -0.16
C VAL A 32 -18.05 8.01 -0.89
N GLY A 33 -17.62 8.66 -1.98
CA GLY A 33 -18.45 9.55 -2.79
C GLY A 33 -19.02 10.72 -2.00
N ASN A 34 -18.32 11.24 -0.99
CA ASN A 34 -18.79 12.25 -0.04
C ASN A 34 -20.09 11.86 0.72
N GLN A 35 -20.35 10.56 0.88
CA GLN A 35 -21.58 10.05 1.52
C GLN A 35 -21.24 9.53 2.94
N GLU A 36 -21.23 10.41 3.95
CA GLU A 36 -20.95 10.03 5.34
C GLU A 36 -21.91 8.97 5.90
N TRP A 37 -23.16 8.96 5.43
CA TRP A 37 -24.15 7.95 5.85
C TRP A 37 -23.78 6.56 5.34
N LEU A 38 -23.05 6.45 4.22
CA LEU A 38 -22.59 5.19 3.65
C LEU A 38 -21.32 4.71 4.34
N LEU A 39 -20.29 5.55 4.37
CA LEU A 39 -19.04 5.29 5.08
C LEU A 39 -18.42 6.61 5.54
N LYS A 40 -18.05 6.65 6.80
CA LYS A 40 -17.17 7.67 7.38
C LYS A 40 -16.14 6.99 8.25
N VAL A 41 -14.87 7.25 7.97
CA VAL A 41 -13.77 6.79 8.80
C VAL A 41 -13.02 8.02 9.31
N THR A 42 -12.70 8.05 10.59
CA THR A 42 -12.00 9.17 11.22
C THR A 42 -10.83 8.67 12.04
N HIS A 43 -9.69 9.32 11.93
CA HIS A 43 -8.57 9.05 12.82
C HIS A 43 -8.92 9.48 14.25
N ARG A 44 -8.66 8.63 15.24
CA ARG A 44 -8.72 9.01 16.67
C ARG A 44 -7.65 10.03 17.01
N THR A 45 -6.47 9.87 16.39
CA THR A 45 -5.38 10.85 16.45
C THR A 45 -4.85 11.01 15.04
N PRO A 46 -5.15 12.14 14.36
CA PRO A 46 -4.67 12.36 13.00
C PRO A 46 -3.15 12.32 12.94
N PRO A 47 -2.56 11.62 11.97
CA PRO A 47 -1.13 11.63 11.75
C PRO A 47 -0.68 13.02 11.29
N SER A 48 0.55 13.40 11.65
CA SER A 48 1.15 14.64 11.16
C SER A 48 1.55 14.50 9.69
N ILE A 49 1.43 15.57 8.92
CA ILE A 49 1.95 15.63 7.56
C ILE A 49 3.49 15.52 7.61
N PRO A 50 4.10 14.51 6.99
CA PRO A 50 5.56 14.36 7.00
C PRO A 50 6.25 15.50 6.26
N ALA A 51 7.35 16.00 6.83
CA ALA A 51 8.19 16.99 6.16
C ALA A 51 9.18 16.32 5.19
N GLY A 52 9.64 17.05 4.16
CA GLY A 52 10.70 16.60 3.26
C GLY A 52 10.29 15.40 2.39
N VAL A 53 9.02 15.30 2.00
CA VAL A 53 8.54 14.31 1.04
C VAL A 53 9.10 14.64 -0.34
N ASP A 54 9.77 13.68 -0.96
CA ASP A 54 10.35 13.80 -2.31
C ASP A 54 9.38 13.37 -3.41
N LEU A 55 8.44 12.49 -3.08
CA LEU A 55 7.52 11.87 -4.03
C LEU A 55 6.21 11.45 -3.34
N ILE A 56 5.08 11.70 -3.99
CA ILE A 56 3.80 11.07 -3.66
C ILE A 56 3.57 9.92 -4.62
N LEU A 57 3.25 8.73 -4.09
CA LEU A 57 2.95 7.53 -4.87
C LEU A 57 1.52 7.09 -4.61
N LEU A 58 0.70 6.99 -5.68
CA LEU A 58 -0.72 6.62 -5.55
C LEU A 58 -1.02 5.34 -6.34
N SER A 59 -1.57 4.34 -5.67
CA SER A 59 -1.92 3.06 -6.28
C SER A 59 -3.19 3.14 -7.13
N GLN A 60 -4.11 4.03 -6.77
CA GLN A 60 -5.36 4.26 -7.50
C GLN A 60 -5.99 5.63 -7.17
N GLY A 61 -7.06 5.99 -7.89
CA GLY A 61 -7.73 7.28 -7.74
C GLY A 61 -8.93 7.30 -6.77
N LEU A 62 -9.23 6.21 -6.05
CA LEU A 62 -10.29 6.21 -5.03
C LEU A 62 -9.85 6.93 -3.75
N GLU A 63 -10.82 7.38 -2.97
CA GLU A 63 -10.63 8.28 -1.83
C GLU A 63 -9.75 7.70 -0.71
N ASP A 64 -9.72 6.39 -0.56
CA ASP A 64 -8.90 5.68 0.43
C ASP A 64 -7.42 5.49 0.03
N HIS A 65 -7.06 5.95 -1.20
CA HIS A 65 -5.68 5.96 -1.72
C HIS A 65 -5.26 7.34 -2.22
N ALA A 66 -6.17 8.08 -2.88
CA ALA A 66 -5.95 9.43 -3.37
C ALA A 66 -6.83 10.44 -2.62
N HIS A 67 -6.63 10.54 -1.29
CA HIS A 67 -7.48 11.33 -0.41
C HIS A 67 -7.39 12.82 -0.72
N VAL A 68 -8.48 13.39 -1.25
CA VAL A 68 -8.52 14.76 -1.78
C VAL A 68 -8.14 15.81 -0.75
N GLU A 69 -8.63 15.73 0.49
CA GLU A 69 -8.32 16.72 1.54
C GLU A 69 -6.85 16.65 1.96
N THR A 70 -6.27 15.46 2.04
CA THR A 70 -4.82 15.31 2.28
C THR A 70 -4.02 15.86 1.11
N LEU A 71 -4.38 15.50 -0.13
CA LEU A 71 -3.71 16.01 -1.32
C LEU A 71 -3.83 17.53 -1.45
N LYS A 72 -4.92 18.17 -1.03
CA LYS A 72 -5.04 19.64 -0.93
C LYS A 72 -4.08 20.26 0.08
N ALA A 73 -3.84 19.59 1.20
CA ALA A 73 -2.98 20.07 2.28
C ALA A 73 -1.48 19.91 1.99
N LEU A 74 -1.11 19.01 1.07
CA LEU A 74 0.28 18.78 0.66
C LEU A 74 0.78 19.85 -0.31
N ASP A 75 2.11 20.07 -0.34
CA ASP A 75 2.77 20.97 -1.27
C ASP A 75 2.61 20.46 -2.72
N LYS A 76 2.08 21.30 -3.60
CA LYS A 76 1.82 20.98 -5.02
C LYS A 76 3.07 20.88 -5.88
N SER A 77 4.23 21.32 -5.35
CA SER A 77 5.53 21.15 -6.00
C SER A 77 6.09 19.74 -5.87
N ILE A 78 5.55 18.91 -4.97
CA ILE A 78 5.98 17.52 -4.81
C ILE A 78 5.56 16.73 -6.05
N PRO A 79 6.48 16.03 -6.73
CA PRO A 79 6.14 15.15 -7.83
C PRO A 79 5.18 14.04 -7.42
N VAL A 80 4.24 13.69 -8.30
CA VAL A 80 3.30 12.59 -8.11
C VAL A 80 3.53 11.52 -9.16
N VAL A 81 3.76 10.29 -8.72
CA VAL A 81 3.69 9.10 -9.56
C VAL A 81 2.42 8.34 -9.18
N CYS A 82 1.60 7.98 -10.14
CA CYS A 82 0.31 7.40 -9.85
C CYS A 82 -0.15 6.40 -10.92
N SER A 83 -1.13 5.59 -10.56
CA SER A 83 -1.88 4.81 -11.56
C SER A 83 -2.58 5.74 -12.55
N PRO A 84 -2.83 5.31 -13.81
CA PRO A 84 -3.50 6.15 -14.80
C PRO A 84 -4.86 6.70 -14.36
N ASN A 85 -5.61 5.97 -13.52
CA ASN A 85 -6.93 6.40 -13.03
C ASN A 85 -6.87 7.47 -11.91
N ALA A 86 -5.71 7.73 -11.34
CA ALA A 86 -5.52 8.77 -10.32
C ALA A 86 -5.07 10.12 -10.91
N VAL A 87 -4.67 10.17 -12.20
CA VAL A 87 -4.12 11.38 -12.84
C VAL A 87 -5.06 12.56 -12.73
N SER A 88 -6.34 12.40 -13.09
CA SER A 88 -7.32 13.50 -13.03
C SER A 88 -7.47 14.04 -11.61
N VAL A 89 -7.48 13.17 -10.60
CA VAL A 89 -7.60 13.58 -9.19
C VAL A 89 -6.50 14.57 -8.82
N VAL A 90 -5.25 14.28 -9.15
CA VAL A 90 -4.12 15.12 -8.76
C VAL A 90 -3.97 16.35 -9.65
N THR A 91 -4.22 16.25 -10.95
CA THR A 91 -4.16 17.40 -11.87
C THR A 91 -5.22 18.43 -11.56
N ASP A 92 -6.44 18.02 -11.22
CA ASP A 92 -7.54 18.91 -10.84
C ASP A 92 -7.25 19.64 -9.50
N LEU A 93 -6.37 19.10 -8.67
CA LEU A 93 -5.88 19.72 -7.44
C LEU A 93 -4.67 20.65 -7.65
N GLY A 94 -4.20 20.80 -8.89
CA GLY A 94 -3.13 21.74 -9.25
C GLY A 94 -1.71 21.16 -9.16
N TYR A 95 -1.53 19.84 -9.06
CA TYR A 95 -0.21 19.23 -9.20
C TYR A 95 0.25 19.32 -10.65
N SER A 96 1.45 19.87 -10.88
CA SER A 96 2.02 20.08 -12.21
C SER A 96 3.03 19.02 -12.64
N SER A 97 3.64 18.33 -11.68
CA SER A 97 4.60 17.24 -11.92
C SER A 97 3.92 15.89 -11.67
N VAL A 98 3.18 15.39 -12.64
CA VAL A 98 2.40 14.16 -12.54
C VAL A 98 2.88 13.16 -13.58
N THR A 99 3.23 11.95 -13.15
CA THR A 99 3.60 10.84 -14.02
C THR A 99 2.61 9.70 -13.84
N ALA A 100 1.82 9.42 -14.87
CA ALA A 100 1.04 8.20 -14.95
C ALA A 100 2.00 7.03 -15.19
N LEU A 101 1.90 5.96 -14.39
CA LEU A 101 2.72 4.78 -14.53
C LEU A 101 1.82 3.59 -14.90
N ALA A 102 1.89 3.18 -16.16
CA ALA A 102 1.13 2.02 -16.62
C ALA A 102 1.79 0.71 -16.15
N HIS A 103 1.02 -0.38 -16.14
CA HIS A 103 1.54 -1.69 -15.75
C HIS A 103 2.74 -2.11 -16.62
N GLY A 104 3.80 -2.54 -15.97
CA GLY A 104 5.08 -2.91 -16.57
C GLY A 104 6.08 -1.76 -16.71
N GLU A 105 5.64 -0.51 -16.61
CA GLU A 105 6.51 0.66 -16.67
C GLU A 105 7.28 0.87 -15.36
N THR A 106 8.38 1.58 -15.45
CA THR A 106 9.27 1.93 -14.33
C THR A 106 9.53 3.42 -14.31
N TYR A 107 9.37 4.02 -13.14
CA TYR A 107 9.79 5.39 -12.83
C TYR A 107 11.05 5.35 -11.96
N THR A 108 11.97 6.29 -12.17
CA THR A 108 13.18 6.38 -11.34
C THR A 108 13.30 7.76 -10.72
N CYS A 109 13.50 7.81 -9.41
CA CYS A 109 13.72 9.03 -8.64
C CYS A 109 14.98 8.89 -7.79
N LYS A 110 15.98 9.77 -8.01
CA LYS A 110 17.25 9.80 -7.23
C LYS A 110 17.89 8.41 -7.05
N GLY A 111 17.76 7.53 -8.05
CA GLY A 111 18.32 6.18 -8.04
C GLY A 111 17.40 5.09 -7.47
N VAL A 112 16.29 5.44 -6.84
CA VAL A 112 15.22 4.50 -6.46
C VAL A 112 14.34 4.23 -7.66
N SER A 113 14.09 2.96 -7.99
CA SER A 113 13.18 2.56 -9.06
C SER A 113 11.82 2.11 -8.49
N ILE A 114 10.75 2.50 -9.18
CA ILE A 114 9.35 2.16 -8.85
C ILE A 114 8.74 1.53 -10.10
N ARG A 115 8.42 0.26 -10.05
CA ARG A 115 7.80 -0.47 -11.15
C ARG A 115 6.36 -0.81 -10.83
N ALA A 116 5.44 -0.51 -11.77
CA ALA A 116 4.03 -0.82 -11.64
C ALA A 116 3.69 -2.23 -12.14
N PHE A 117 2.81 -2.90 -11.42
CA PHE A 117 2.22 -4.19 -11.74
C PHE A 117 0.69 -4.10 -11.63
N PRO A 118 -0.06 -5.00 -12.29
CA PRO A 118 -1.50 -5.09 -12.02
C PRO A 118 -1.77 -5.49 -10.56
N GLY A 119 -2.65 -4.75 -9.91
CA GLY A 119 -3.21 -5.06 -8.59
C GLY A 119 -4.67 -5.48 -8.68
N SER A 120 -5.51 -5.00 -7.76
CA SER A 120 -6.94 -5.32 -7.69
C SER A 120 -7.74 -4.71 -8.84
N PRO A 121 -8.75 -5.41 -9.35
CA PRO A 121 -9.73 -4.82 -10.26
C PRO A 121 -10.58 -3.77 -9.51
N ILE A 122 -10.77 -2.61 -10.15
CA ILE A 122 -11.65 -1.53 -9.70
C ILE A 122 -12.88 -1.52 -10.62
N GLY A 123 -13.93 -2.20 -10.21
CA GLY A 123 -15.08 -2.39 -11.11
C GLY A 123 -14.72 -3.20 -12.36
N PRO A 124 -15.48 -3.07 -13.47
CA PRO A 124 -15.33 -3.96 -14.62
C PRO A 124 -14.20 -3.60 -15.60
N PHE A 125 -13.62 -2.39 -15.50
CA PHE A 125 -12.75 -1.86 -16.57
C PHE A 125 -11.41 -1.30 -16.08
N LEU A 126 -11.22 -1.11 -14.78
CA LEU A 126 -10.01 -0.54 -14.23
C LEU A 126 -9.29 -1.54 -13.34
N THR A 127 -7.99 -1.41 -13.26
CA THR A 127 -7.12 -2.17 -12.36
C THR A 127 -6.18 -1.18 -11.69
N GLU A 128 -6.03 -1.29 -10.39
CA GLU A 128 -5.07 -0.49 -9.65
C GLU A 128 -3.63 -0.90 -9.94
N ASN A 129 -2.69 -0.09 -9.48
CA ASN A 129 -1.29 -0.45 -9.50
C ASN A 129 -0.89 -1.12 -8.18
N ALA A 130 -0.24 -2.28 -8.30
CA ALA A 130 0.72 -2.74 -7.32
C ALA A 130 2.10 -2.16 -7.67
N TYR A 131 2.97 -1.98 -6.68
CA TYR A 131 4.29 -1.41 -6.89
C TYR A 131 5.40 -2.29 -6.33
N VAL A 132 6.53 -2.34 -7.06
CA VAL A 132 7.80 -2.80 -6.52
C VAL A 132 8.74 -1.60 -6.47
N LEU A 133 9.23 -1.27 -5.28
CA LEU A 133 10.23 -0.26 -5.05
C LEU A 133 11.57 -0.93 -4.81
N MET A 134 12.61 -0.46 -5.47
CA MET A 134 13.96 -0.99 -5.35
C MET A 134 14.95 0.15 -5.11
N GLY A 135 15.76 -0.01 -4.06
CA GLY A 135 16.88 0.87 -3.78
C GLY A 135 18.02 0.71 -4.78
N GLN A 136 19.08 1.50 -4.61
CA GLN A 136 20.24 1.47 -5.47
C GLN A 136 21.07 0.19 -5.27
N GLY A 137 21.66 -0.33 -6.34
CA GLY A 137 22.50 -1.53 -6.31
C GLY A 137 21.74 -2.77 -5.86
N GLU A 138 22.29 -3.50 -4.89
CA GLU A 138 21.63 -4.63 -4.20
C GLU A 138 20.68 -4.17 -3.08
N GLY A 139 20.07 -2.99 -3.27
CA GLY A 139 19.25 -2.34 -2.27
C GLY A 139 18.01 -3.13 -1.87
N THR A 140 17.44 -2.73 -0.74
CA THR A 140 16.21 -3.32 -0.20
C THR A 140 15.08 -3.22 -1.20
N ARG A 141 14.28 -4.28 -1.33
CA ARG A 141 13.11 -4.38 -2.21
C ARG A 141 11.83 -4.41 -1.39
N LEU A 142 10.88 -3.57 -1.78
CA LEU A 142 9.55 -3.51 -1.17
C LEU A 142 8.49 -3.76 -2.25
N TYR A 143 7.54 -4.64 -1.96
CA TYR A 143 6.32 -4.83 -2.74
C TYR A 143 5.13 -4.23 -1.99
N TYR A 144 4.26 -3.52 -2.69
CA TYR A 144 3.01 -2.96 -2.18
C TYR A 144 1.84 -3.35 -3.06
N GLU A 145 0.78 -3.91 -2.47
CA GLU A 145 -0.51 -4.13 -3.09
C GLU A 145 -1.60 -4.15 -2.00
N PRO A 146 -2.54 -3.18 -2.02
CA PRO A 146 -3.40 -2.90 -0.86
C PRO A 146 -4.64 -3.80 -0.73
N HIS A 147 -4.97 -4.62 -1.72
CA HIS A 147 -6.19 -5.43 -1.72
C HIS A 147 -5.98 -6.94 -1.80
N GLY A 148 -4.73 -7.41 -1.95
CA GLY A 148 -4.37 -8.83 -1.98
C GLY A 148 -4.68 -9.53 -3.30
N PHE A 149 -4.73 -8.79 -4.40
CA PHE A 149 -4.86 -9.31 -5.76
C PHE A 149 -3.51 -9.23 -6.47
N HIS A 150 -2.73 -10.27 -6.35
CA HIS A 150 -1.36 -10.28 -6.83
C HIS A 150 -1.26 -10.70 -8.29
N ALA A 151 -0.46 -9.96 -9.07
CA ALA A 151 -0.22 -10.29 -10.47
C ALA A 151 0.47 -11.65 -10.63
N PRO A 152 0.22 -12.38 -11.72
CA PRO A 152 1.01 -13.55 -12.06
C PRO A 152 2.46 -13.15 -12.39
N GLY A 153 3.41 -14.05 -12.18
CA GLY A 153 4.82 -13.82 -12.52
C GLY A 153 5.64 -13.06 -11.49
N LEU A 154 5.08 -12.70 -10.32
CA LEU A 154 5.83 -12.02 -9.25
C LEU A 154 7.04 -12.82 -8.75
N ALA A 155 7.05 -14.14 -8.91
CA ALA A 155 8.17 -14.99 -8.51
C ALA A 155 9.51 -14.62 -9.18
N GLU A 156 9.46 -13.96 -10.35
CA GLU A 156 10.66 -13.45 -11.04
C GLU A 156 11.33 -12.29 -10.30
N LEU A 157 10.62 -11.65 -9.37
CA LEU A 157 11.13 -10.55 -8.55
C LEU A 157 11.81 -11.04 -7.27
N ALA A 158 11.65 -12.32 -6.94
CA ALA A 158 12.18 -12.88 -5.71
C ALA A 158 13.73 -12.89 -5.69
N PRO A 159 14.34 -12.65 -4.52
CA PRO A 159 13.71 -12.36 -3.24
C PRO A 159 13.29 -10.89 -3.10
N VAL A 160 12.24 -10.65 -2.31
CA VAL A 160 11.79 -9.31 -1.89
C VAL A 160 11.86 -9.24 -0.36
N ASP A 161 12.43 -8.16 0.18
CA ASP A 161 12.64 -8.06 1.61
C ASP A 161 11.34 -7.85 2.39
N VAL A 162 10.47 -6.97 1.87
CA VAL A 162 9.25 -6.55 2.54
C VAL A 162 8.07 -6.53 1.58
N ALA A 163 6.94 -7.04 2.02
CA ALA A 163 5.66 -6.74 1.39
C ALA A 163 4.74 -6.00 2.36
N ILE A 164 4.05 -5.00 1.84
CA ILE A 164 2.91 -4.35 2.48
C ILE A 164 1.67 -4.85 1.75
N ALA A 165 0.88 -5.69 2.40
CA ALA A 165 -0.28 -6.35 1.82
C ALA A 165 -1.33 -6.69 2.90
N PRO A 166 -2.60 -6.93 2.55
CA PRO A 166 -3.63 -7.28 3.52
C PRO A 166 -3.33 -8.59 4.24
N LEU A 167 -3.55 -8.62 5.55
CA LEU A 167 -3.45 -9.84 6.38
C LEU A 167 -4.82 -10.45 6.66
N MET A 168 -5.88 -9.68 6.44
CA MET A 168 -7.26 -10.13 6.62
C MET A 168 -8.03 -10.09 5.31
N THR A 169 -9.01 -10.95 5.18
CA THR A 169 -9.97 -10.95 4.07
C THR A 169 -11.20 -10.15 4.46
N VAL A 170 -11.60 -9.20 3.61
CA VAL A 170 -12.83 -8.43 3.81
C VAL A 170 -13.81 -8.77 2.69
N LYS A 171 -15.01 -9.16 3.07
CA LYS A 171 -16.08 -9.59 2.16
C LYS A 171 -17.25 -8.63 2.22
N LEU A 172 -17.84 -8.36 1.06
CA LEU A 172 -19.11 -7.65 0.92
C LEU A 172 -20.17 -8.66 0.46
N PRO A 173 -21.38 -8.71 1.07
CA PRO A 173 -22.45 -9.59 0.64
C PRO A 173 -22.74 -9.46 -0.85
N LEU A 174 -22.97 -10.57 -1.52
CA LEU A 174 -23.25 -10.69 -2.96
C LEU A 174 -22.09 -10.33 -3.91
N VAL A 175 -21.08 -9.60 -3.44
CA VAL A 175 -19.89 -9.23 -4.22
C VAL A 175 -18.73 -10.21 -4.00
N GLY A 176 -18.60 -10.72 -2.78
CA GLY A 176 -17.50 -11.58 -2.38
C GLY A 176 -16.34 -10.81 -1.71
N ALA A 177 -15.13 -11.33 -1.81
CA ALA A 177 -13.96 -10.71 -1.23
C ALA A 177 -13.53 -9.46 -2.01
N ILE A 178 -13.54 -8.31 -1.35
CA ILE A 178 -13.04 -7.02 -1.86
C ILE A 178 -11.60 -6.76 -1.41
N ILE A 179 -11.18 -7.39 -0.31
CA ILE A 179 -9.80 -7.47 0.14
C ILE A 179 -9.50 -8.94 0.40
N LYS A 180 -8.33 -9.43 -0.06
CA LYS A 180 -7.86 -10.81 0.12
C LYS A 180 -6.61 -10.83 0.97
N GLY A 181 -6.73 -11.34 2.17
CA GLY A 181 -5.59 -11.63 3.05
C GLY A 181 -5.35 -13.13 3.16
N GLN A 182 -4.91 -13.58 4.34
CA GLN A 182 -4.77 -15.00 4.72
C GLN A 182 -3.97 -15.81 3.68
N GLU A 183 -4.64 -16.68 2.92
CA GLU A 183 -4.01 -17.53 1.90
C GLU A 183 -3.31 -16.72 0.81
N SER A 184 -3.90 -15.57 0.38
CA SER A 184 -3.28 -14.68 -0.60
C SER A 184 -1.94 -14.12 -0.08
N ALA A 185 -1.87 -13.77 1.20
CA ALA A 185 -0.65 -13.30 1.86
C ALA A 185 0.42 -14.42 1.95
N VAL A 186 0.01 -15.65 2.20
CA VAL A 186 0.92 -16.83 2.23
C VAL A 186 1.45 -17.14 0.83
N ASP A 187 0.62 -17.08 -0.19
CA ASP A 187 1.02 -17.30 -1.57
C ASP A 187 1.97 -16.20 -2.06
N LEU A 188 1.72 -14.96 -1.66
CA LEU A 188 2.63 -13.84 -1.89
C LEU A 188 3.98 -14.10 -1.22
N ALA A 189 3.98 -14.45 0.07
CA ALA A 189 5.19 -14.71 0.83
C ALA A 189 6.04 -15.83 0.20
N ARG A 190 5.39 -16.88 -0.30
CA ARG A 190 6.05 -17.98 -1.01
C ARG A 190 6.64 -17.52 -2.34
N SER A 191 5.85 -16.80 -3.14
CA SER A 191 6.24 -16.36 -4.49
C SER A 191 7.41 -15.40 -4.46
N LEU A 192 7.39 -14.44 -3.54
CA LEU A 192 8.42 -13.41 -3.41
C LEU A 192 9.56 -13.80 -2.46
N LYS A 193 9.50 -14.98 -1.81
CA LYS A 193 10.46 -15.38 -0.75
C LYS A 193 10.62 -14.26 0.29
N LEU A 194 9.48 -13.76 0.78
CA LEU A 194 9.45 -12.60 1.66
C LEU A 194 10.16 -12.86 2.99
N ARG A 195 10.88 -11.86 3.44
CA ARG A 195 11.42 -11.81 4.80
C ARG A 195 10.41 -11.22 5.78
N TYR A 196 9.77 -10.12 5.41
CA TYR A 196 8.80 -9.42 6.24
C TYR A 196 7.48 -9.18 5.49
N LEU A 197 6.39 -9.29 6.22
CA LEU A 197 5.04 -8.98 5.74
C LEU A 197 4.39 -7.99 6.72
N LEU A 198 3.91 -6.86 6.21
CA LEU A 198 3.29 -5.78 6.96
C LEU A 198 1.83 -5.58 6.54
N PRO A 199 0.95 -5.20 7.49
CA PRO A 199 -0.47 -5.00 7.22
C PRO A 199 -0.74 -3.76 6.38
N THR A 200 -1.86 -3.76 5.65
CA THR A 200 -2.49 -2.59 5.05
C THR A 200 -3.99 -2.81 4.92
N GLY A 201 -4.75 -1.79 4.55
CA GLY A 201 -6.19 -1.89 4.26
C GLY A 201 -7.12 -1.87 5.47
N ALA A 202 -6.58 -1.94 6.69
CA ALA A 202 -7.37 -1.89 7.92
C ALA A 202 -6.74 -0.93 8.92
N GLY A 203 -7.41 0.19 9.17
CA GLY A 203 -6.93 1.18 10.14
C GLY A 203 -7.01 0.64 11.59
N GLN A 204 -5.97 0.90 12.38
CA GLN A 204 -5.91 0.51 13.80
C GLN A 204 -6.36 1.65 14.73
N ALA A 205 -6.07 2.89 14.38
CA ALA A 205 -6.38 4.06 15.20
C ALA A 205 -7.51 4.91 14.60
N VAL A 206 -8.54 4.24 14.07
CA VAL A 206 -9.68 4.88 13.41
C VAL A 206 -11.02 4.45 14.02
N ASP A 207 -12.03 5.28 13.81
CA ASP A 207 -13.44 4.96 14.11
C ASP A 207 -14.23 4.88 12.80
N TYR A 208 -15.04 3.84 12.68
CA TYR A 208 -15.88 3.58 11.51
C TYR A 208 -17.34 3.94 11.83
N ALA A 209 -18.00 4.65 10.90
CA ALA A 209 -19.41 4.99 10.97
C ALA A 209 -20.08 4.82 9.58
N GLY A 210 -21.40 4.77 9.56
CA GLY A 210 -22.19 4.60 8.35
C GLY A 210 -22.73 3.18 8.17
N LEU A 211 -23.35 2.93 7.01
CA LEU A 211 -24.00 1.64 6.70
C LEU A 211 -22.98 0.57 6.30
N LEU A 212 -21.98 0.94 5.49
CA LEU A 212 -21.05 -0.02 4.87
C LEU A 212 -20.29 -0.87 5.89
N PRO A 213 -19.74 -0.33 7.01
CA PRO A 213 -19.08 -1.14 8.02
C PRO A 213 -19.93 -2.26 8.60
N SER A 214 -21.26 -2.06 8.70
CA SER A 214 -22.19 -3.09 9.21
C SER A 214 -22.42 -4.23 8.22
N LEU A 215 -22.13 -4.03 6.95
CA LEU A 215 -22.27 -5.01 5.89
C LEU A 215 -20.98 -5.79 5.64
N LEU A 216 -19.82 -5.20 5.97
CA LEU A 216 -18.53 -5.84 5.76
C LEU A 216 -18.28 -6.96 6.77
N LYS A 217 -17.73 -8.06 6.28
CA LYS A 217 -17.27 -9.20 7.10
C LYS A 217 -15.77 -9.32 6.96
N ALA A 218 -15.06 -9.10 8.07
CA ALA A 218 -13.62 -9.30 8.15
C ALA A 218 -13.33 -10.71 8.71
N GLU A 219 -12.40 -11.41 8.09
CA GLU A 219 -11.93 -12.74 8.49
C GLU A 219 -10.41 -12.78 8.51
N GLY A 220 -9.83 -13.46 9.50
CA GLY A 220 -8.40 -13.58 9.65
C GLY A 220 -7.74 -12.40 10.37
N GLY A 221 -6.47 -12.19 10.09
CA GLY A 221 -5.63 -11.17 10.70
C GLY A 221 -4.19 -11.63 10.93
N PRO A 222 -3.38 -10.84 11.63
CA PRO A 222 -1.96 -11.13 11.80
C PRO A 222 -1.67 -12.49 12.44
N GLU A 223 -2.39 -12.88 13.49
CA GLU A 223 -2.18 -14.16 14.18
C GLU A 223 -2.49 -15.36 13.28
N GLU A 224 -3.61 -15.30 12.56
CA GLU A 224 -3.95 -16.37 11.63
C GLU A 224 -2.95 -16.43 10.47
N CYS A 225 -2.51 -15.27 9.97
CA CYS A 225 -1.48 -15.20 8.93
C CYS A 225 -0.16 -15.86 9.41
N ARG A 226 0.29 -15.61 10.66
CA ARG A 226 1.46 -16.29 11.25
C ARG A 226 1.28 -17.80 11.30
N MET A 227 0.12 -18.27 11.72
CA MET A 227 -0.18 -19.70 11.75
C MET A 227 -0.11 -20.33 10.36
N LEU A 228 -0.72 -19.69 9.36
CA LEU A 228 -0.71 -20.16 7.97
C LEU A 228 0.71 -20.19 7.38
N LEU A 229 1.51 -19.17 7.62
CA LEU A 229 2.92 -19.11 7.19
C LEU A 229 3.73 -20.25 7.81
N ALA A 230 3.57 -20.50 9.12
CA ALA A 230 4.24 -21.59 9.80
C ALA A 230 3.81 -22.97 9.27
N GLN A 231 2.52 -23.18 9.02
CA GLN A 231 1.98 -24.41 8.41
C GLN A 231 2.53 -24.62 6.99
N ALA A 232 2.75 -23.54 6.25
CA ALA A 232 3.35 -23.57 4.92
C ALA A 232 4.88 -23.75 4.92
N GLY A 233 5.52 -23.79 6.11
CA GLY A 233 6.98 -23.92 6.27
C GLY A 233 7.73 -22.66 5.81
N LEU A 234 7.10 -21.49 5.84
CA LEU A 234 7.70 -20.22 5.44
C LEU A 234 8.28 -19.48 6.66
N ALA A 235 9.48 -18.92 6.50
CA ALA A 235 10.17 -18.16 7.54
C ALA A 235 9.83 -16.65 7.53
N THR A 236 8.82 -16.26 6.75
CA THR A 236 8.36 -14.88 6.68
C THR A 236 7.84 -14.40 8.03
N GLU A 237 8.36 -13.27 8.52
CA GLU A 237 7.93 -12.65 9.77
C GLU A 237 6.82 -11.61 9.52
N VAL A 238 5.72 -11.73 10.26
CA VAL A 238 4.63 -10.73 10.24
C VAL A 238 4.92 -9.64 11.26
N LEU A 239 5.15 -8.42 10.79
CA LEU A 239 5.37 -7.25 11.63
C LEU A 239 4.05 -6.46 11.78
N GLU A 240 3.79 -5.99 13.00
CA GLU A 240 2.58 -5.23 13.34
C GLU A 240 2.96 -3.88 13.96
N PRO A 241 3.41 -2.90 13.16
CA PRO A 241 3.65 -1.57 13.68
C PRO A 241 2.34 -0.92 14.14
N LYS A 242 2.42 -0.02 15.11
CA LYS A 242 1.33 0.90 15.41
C LYS A 242 1.44 2.13 14.52
N PRO A 243 0.32 2.86 14.26
CA PRO A 243 0.38 4.13 13.56
C PRO A 243 1.40 5.09 14.21
N GLY A 244 2.34 5.58 13.40
CA GLY A 244 3.47 6.40 13.83
C GLY A 244 4.76 5.64 14.14
N ASP A 245 4.73 4.32 14.28
CA ASP A 245 5.94 3.53 14.48
C ASP A 245 6.81 3.52 13.21
N ARG A 246 8.12 3.69 13.42
CA ARG A 246 9.15 3.59 12.39
C ARG A 246 9.88 2.25 12.51
N LEU A 247 9.88 1.49 11.43
CA LEU A 247 10.59 0.22 11.29
C LEU A 247 11.82 0.41 10.41
N SER A 248 12.98 -0.05 10.86
CA SER A 248 14.20 -0.06 10.06
C SER A 248 14.48 -1.46 9.51
N ILE A 249 14.48 -1.59 8.18
CA ILE A 249 14.73 -2.83 7.47
C ILE A 249 16.13 -2.76 6.85
N SER A 250 17.02 -3.62 7.30
CA SER A 250 18.36 -3.76 6.72
C SER A 250 18.29 -4.57 5.43
N ALA A 251 19.04 -4.17 4.41
CA ALA A 251 19.26 -4.99 3.24
C ALA A 251 19.97 -6.31 3.66
N VAL A 252 19.53 -7.41 3.09
CA VAL A 252 20.30 -8.66 3.12
C VAL A 252 21.00 -8.76 1.77
N ALA A 253 22.30 -9.07 1.78
CA ALA A 253 23.00 -9.35 0.52
C ALA A 253 22.29 -10.49 -0.20
N HIS A 254 21.64 -10.17 -1.29
CA HIS A 254 21.04 -11.17 -2.18
C HIS A 254 22.22 -11.76 -2.97
N SER A 255 22.84 -12.83 -2.46
CA SER A 255 23.85 -13.55 -3.26
C SER A 255 23.19 -14.01 -4.54
N GLU A 256 23.69 -13.54 -5.68
CA GLU A 256 23.32 -14.10 -6.98
C GLU A 256 23.51 -15.61 -6.91
N ALA A 257 22.42 -16.35 -7.11
CA ALA A 257 22.51 -17.78 -7.33
C ALA A 257 23.19 -17.98 -8.69
N ALA A 258 24.44 -18.44 -8.64
CA ALA A 258 25.26 -18.79 -9.79
C ALA A 258 24.61 -19.95 -10.60
#